data_4b22c259194d8292236a5b132fa1f7ce
#
_entry.id   4b22c259194d8292236a5b132fa1f7ce
#
_cell.length_a   1.000
_cell.length_b   1.000
_cell.length_c   1.000
_cell.angle_alpha   90.00
_cell.angle_beta   90.00
_cell.angle_gamma   90.00
#
_symmetry.space_group_name_H-M   'P 1'
#
loop_
_entity.id
_entity.type
_entity.pdbx_description
1 polymer ?
#
loop_
_entity_poly.entity_id
_entity_poly.type
_entity_poly.pdbx_seq_one_letter_code
_entity_poly.pdbx_strand_id
1 'polypeptide(L)'
;YSQGNPIPFKTISVKLLEDIKMFLLRAPMGGNKKGTISQNTASTYFSILKAGLKQAFIDGYLTIDISAKVKGIQERESRREYLTVEELNRLAQTPCDPLLKRAALFSALTGIRHCDIQKLKWSEVEKFNGGYRLNFTQQKTKGVEYMPISEQAFNLCGEQQEGELLVFAGLPDPSWINRPVT
;
A
#
# COMPACT_ATOMS: atom_id res chain seq x y z
N TYR A 1 -7.73 -22.42 7.79
CA TYR A 1 -8.34 -23.03 9.00
C TYR A 1 -9.33 -24.12 8.62
N SER A 2 -10.35 -23.84 7.81
CA SER A 2 -11.40 -24.81 7.39
C SER A 2 -11.00 -25.69 6.19
N GLN A 3 -9.81 -25.56 5.66
CA GLN A 3 -9.33 -26.25 4.43
C GLN A 3 -10.30 -26.11 3.24
N GLY A 4 -10.95 -24.94 3.14
CA GLY A 4 -11.92 -24.64 2.08
C GLY A 4 -13.36 -25.10 2.35
N ASN A 5 -13.62 -25.79 3.46
CA ASN A 5 -14.98 -26.19 3.81
C ASN A 5 -15.79 -25.02 4.37
N PRO A 6 -17.07 -24.85 4.00
CA PRO A 6 -17.92 -23.80 4.54
C PRO A 6 -18.18 -24.03 6.04
N ILE A 7 -18.17 -22.93 6.81
CA ILE A 7 -18.50 -22.94 8.24
C ILE A 7 -19.92 -22.38 8.38
N PRO A 8 -20.91 -23.19 8.75
CA PRO A 8 -22.28 -22.72 8.95
C PRO A 8 -22.37 -21.70 10.08
N PHE A 9 -23.21 -20.67 9.96
CA PHE A 9 -23.39 -19.65 11.00
C PHE A 9 -23.75 -20.23 12.37
N LYS A 10 -24.57 -21.28 12.40
CA LYS A 10 -24.97 -21.97 13.65
C LYS A 10 -23.82 -22.60 14.44
N THR A 11 -22.65 -22.84 13.80
CA THR A 11 -21.47 -23.42 14.46
C THR A 11 -20.48 -22.34 14.92
N ILE A 12 -20.71 -21.08 14.56
CA ILE A 12 -19.84 -20.00 14.95
C ILE A 12 -20.05 -19.69 16.44
N SER A 13 -18.99 -19.81 17.21
CA SER A 13 -18.97 -19.60 18.65
C SER A 13 -17.82 -18.70 19.07
N VAL A 14 -17.89 -18.18 20.31
CA VAL A 14 -16.76 -17.42 20.90
C VAL A 14 -15.48 -18.26 20.89
N LYS A 15 -15.59 -19.56 21.22
CA LYS A 15 -14.43 -20.48 21.21
C LYS A 15 -13.82 -20.60 19.83
N LEU A 16 -14.64 -20.80 18.78
CA LEU A 16 -14.16 -20.86 17.41
C LEU A 16 -13.43 -19.57 17.01
N LEU A 17 -13.92 -18.42 17.44
CA LEU A 17 -13.29 -17.13 17.13
C LEU A 17 -11.93 -16.97 17.84
N GLU A 18 -11.82 -17.42 19.09
CA GLU A 18 -10.53 -17.46 19.81
C GLU A 18 -9.56 -18.47 19.17
N ASP A 19 -10.03 -19.63 18.73
CA ASP A 19 -9.20 -20.61 18.02
C ASP A 19 -8.69 -20.06 16.68
N ILE A 20 -9.51 -19.35 15.92
CA ILE A 20 -9.10 -18.67 14.68
C ILE A 20 -8.05 -17.58 14.98
N LYS A 21 -8.25 -16.81 16.04
CA LYS A 21 -7.30 -15.79 16.48
C LYS A 21 -5.93 -16.41 16.80
N MET A 22 -5.90 -17.51 17.56
CA MET A 22 -4.67 -18.24 17.88
C MET A 22 -4.02 -18.86 16.65
N PHE A 23 -4.82 -19.35 15.70
CA PHE A 23 -4.32 -19.84 14.42
C PHE A 23 -3.65 -18.71 13.62
N LEU A 24 -4.30 -17.53 13.49
CA LEU A 24 -3.76 -16.40 12.75
C LEU A 24 -2.42 -15.92 13.30
N LEU A 25 -2.22 -15.95 14.63
CA LEU A 25 -0.95 -15.58 15.25
C LEU A 25 0.22 -16.52 14.90
N ARG A 26 -0.08 -17.71 14.37
CA ARG A 26 0.90 -18.75 13.98
C ARG A 26 0.76 -19.16 12.52
N ALA A 27 -0.13 -18.51 11.78
CA ALA A 27 -0.44 -18.91 10.41
C ALA A 27 0.80 -18.76 9.51
N PRO A 28 1.07 -19.75 8.65
CA PRO A 28 2.18 -19.66 7.70
C PRO A 28 1.94 -18.56 6.67
N MET A 29 3.02 -18.01 6.14
CA MET A 29 2.92 -17.14 4.97
C MET A 29 2.38 -17.92 3.78
N GLY A 30 1.55 -17.27 2.96
CA GLY A 30 1.04 -17.87 1.73
C GLY A 30 2.11 -18.01 0.63
N GLY A 31 1.87 -18.93 -0.30
CA GLY A 31 2.78 -19.22 -1.41
C GLY A 31 4.07 -19.91 -0.97
N ASN A 32 5.17 -19.68 -1.69
CA ASN A 32 6.48 -20.30 -1.41
C ASN A 32 7.30 -19.58 -0.33
N LYS A 33 6.71 -18.64 0.41
CA LYS A 33 7.41 -17.88 1.46
C LYS A 33 7.53 -18.71 2.74
N LYS A 34 8.74 -18.77 3.31
CA LYS A 34 8.98 -19.39 4.61
C LYS A 34 8.61 -18.44 5.75
N GLY A 35 8.10 -19.00 6.87
CA GLY A 35 7.77 -18.25 8.07
C GLY A 35 6.27 -18.06 8.30
N THR A 36 5.93 -17.24 9.29
CA THR A 36 4.56 -16.92 9.69
C THR A 36 4.19 -15.49 9.26
N ILE A 37 2.89 -15.23 9.12
CA ILE A 37 2.41 -13.85 8.87
C ILE A 37 2.76 -12.96 10.07
N SER A 38 2.93 -11.65 9.82
CA SER A 38 3.19 -10.69 10.88
C SER A 38 1.98 -10.55 11.81
N GLN A 39 2.21 -10.13 13.06
CA GLN A 39 1.12 -9.88 14.02
C GLN A 39 0.15 -8.81 13.50
N ASN A 40 0.63 -7.78 12.80
CA ASN A 40 -0.21 -6.74 12.23
C ASN A 40 -1.06 -7.27 11.05
N THR A 41 -0.52 -8.20 10.25
CA THR A 41 -1.28 -8.92 9.23
C THR A 41 -2.36 -9.80 9.88
N ALA A 42 -2.03 -10.52 10.95
CA ALA A 42 -3.00 -11.32 11.71
C ALA A 42 -4.09 -10.43 12.31
N SER A 43 -3.74 -9.25 12.85
CA SER A 43 -4.70 -8.25 13.36
C SER A 43 -5.66 -7.79 12.26
N THR A 44 -5.14 -7.46 11.08
CA THR A 44 -5.96 -7.04 9.92
C THR A 44 -6.95 -8.13 9.52
N TYR A 45 -6.49 -9.37 9.34
CA TYR A 45 -7.37 -10.48 8.95
C TYR A 45 -8.43 -10.77 10.01
N PHE A 46 -8.06 -10.73 11.28
CA PHE A 46 -9.00 -10.94 12.38
C PHE A 46 -10.03 -9.82 12.48
N SER A 47 -9.63 -8.57 12.24
CA SER A 47 -10.53 -7.41 12.21
C SER A 47 -11.54 -7.49 11.07
N ILE A 48 -11.12 -7.94 9.88
CA ILE A 48 -12.02 -8.19 8.74
C ILE A 48 -13.07 -9.29 9.11
N LEU A 49 -12.62 -10.39 9.70
CA LEU A 49 -13.52 -11.45 10.17
C LEU A 49 -14.54 -10.92 11.19
N LYS A 50 -14.08 -10.16 12.17
CA LYS A 50 -14.96 -9.54 13.19
C LYS A 50 -15.97 -8.59 12.56
N ALA A 51 -15.57 -7.79 11.59
CA ALA A 51 -16.46 -6.88 10.86
C ALA A 51 -17.56 -7.66 10.10
N GLY A 52 -17.19 -8.74 9.42
CA GLY A 52 -18.15 -9.62 8.73
C GLY A 52 -19.13 -10.28 9.69
N LEU A 53 -18.66 -10.76 10.85
CA LEU A 53 -19.54 -11.36 11.87
C LEU A 53 -20.48 -10.32 12.52
N LYS A 54 -19.99 -9.10 12.73
CA LYS A 54 -20.85 -8.01 13.21
C LYS A 54 -21.93 -7.68 12.19
N GLN A 55 -21.59 -7.64 10.91
CA GLN A 55 -22.59 -7.43 9.85
C GLN A 55 -23.60 -8.57 9.80
N ALA A 56 -23.15 -9.83 9.90
CA ALA A 56 -24.04 -10.99 9.95
C ALA A 56 -25.00 -10.96 11.15
N PHE A 57 -24.59 -10.39 12.29
CA PHE A 57 -25.49 -10.14 13.41
C PHE A 57 -26.50 -9.04 13.09
N ILE A 58 -26.08 -7.93 12.48
CA ILE A 58 -26.97 -6.82 12.07
C ILE A 58 -28.02 -7.32 11.07
N ASP A 59 -27.61 -8.16 10.12
CA ASP A 59 -28.47 -8.74 9.07
C ASP A 59 -29.38 -9.90 9.60
N GLY A 60 -29.27 -10.27 10.88
CA GLY A 60 -30.11 -11.30 11.51
C GLY A 60 -29.68 -12.75 11.27
N TYR A 61 -28.51 -13.00 10.63
CA TYR A 61 -27.96 -14.35 10.48
C TYR A 61 -27.38 -14.92 11.79
N LEU A 62 -27.00 -14.05 12.72
CA LEU A 62 -26.56 -14.42 14.06
C LEU A 62 -27.49 -13.80 15.09
N THR A 63 -27.86 -14.58 16.10
CA THR A 63 -28.73 -14.14 17.20
C THR A 63 -27.98 -13.34 18.28
N ILE A 64 -26.64 -13.43 18.28
CA ILE A 64 -25.78 -12.77 19.27
C ILE A 64 -24.60 -12.18 18.54
N ASP A 65 -24.19 -10.95 18.91
CA ASP A 65 -22.95 -10.35 18.43
C ASP A 65 -21.73 -11.03 19.06
N ILE A 66 -21.25 -12.09 18.42
CA ILE A 66 -20.05 -12.83 18.82
C ILE A 66 -18.80 -11.97 18.65
N SER A 67 -18.81 -11.05 17.68
CA SER A 67 -17.65 -10.19 17.39
C SER A 67 -17.30 -9.30 18.59
N ALA A 68 -18.29 -8.84 19.35
CA ALA A 68 -18.09 -8.01 20.54
C ALA A 68 -17.48 -8.79 21.72
N LYS A 69 -17.66 -10.13 21.77
CA LYS A 69 -17.22 -10.98 22.89
C LYS A 69 -15.74 -11.36 22.83
N VAL A 70 -15.06 -11.17 21.70
CA VAL A 70 -13.65 -11.51 21.51
C VAL A 70 -12.82 -10.26 21.27
N LYS A 71 -11.80 -10.05 22.09
CA LYS A 71 -10.86 -8.94 21.91
C LYS A 71 -10.05 -9.12 20.62
N GLY A 72 -9.84 -8.03 19.89
CA GLY A 72 -8.97 -7.99 18.71
C GLY A 72 -7.55 -8.46 19.00
N ILE A 73 -6.77 -8.70 17.96
CA ILE A 73 -5.33 -8.90 18.08
C ILE A 73 -4.71 -7.51 18.20
N GLN A 74 -3.92 -7.29 19.23
CA GLN A 74 -3.20 -6.04 19.43
C GLN A 74 -2.14 -5.88 18.35
N GLU A 75 -2.10 -4.73 17.72
CA GLU A 75 -1.05 -4.39 16.77
C GLU A 75 0.28 -4.12 17.47
N ARG A 76 1.37 -4.50 16.81
CA ARG A 76 2.71 -4.08 17.22
C ARG A 76 3.06 -2.79 16.53
N GLU A 77 3.66 -1.89 17.25
CA GLU A 77 4.26 -0.71 16.67
C GLU A 77 5.32 -1.14 15.64
N SER A 78 5.16 -0.68 14.40
CA SER A 78 6.14 -0.91 13.34
C SER A 78 6.99 0.34 13.18
N ARG A 79 8.28 0.22 13.45
CA ARG A 79 9.23 1.27 13.13
C ARG A 79 9.32 1.38 11.61
N ARG A 80 8.91 2.52 11.09
CA ARG A 80 9.10 2.83 9.67
C ARG A 80 10.49 3.40 9.48
N GLU A 81 11.23 2.82 8.58
CA GLU A 81 12.50 3.39 8.12
C GLU A 81 12.24 4.43 7.04
N TYR A 82 13.04 5.45 7.02
CA TYR A 82 13.01 6.52 6.03
C TYR A 82 14.44 6.88 5.64
N LEU A 83 14.60 7.41 4.44
CA LEU A 83 15.90 7.89 3.98
C LEU A 83 16.18 9.27 4.58
N THR A 84 17.37 9.46 5.12
CA THR A 84 17.87 10.78 5.51
C THR A 84 18.23 11.61 4.28
N VAL A 85 18.42 12.91 4.46
CA VAL A 85 18.85 13.81 3.37
C VAL A 85 20.21 13.37 2.81
N GLU A 86 21.13 12.92 3.67
CA GLU A 86 22.46 12.43 3.28
C GLU A 86 22.34 11.15 2.45
N GLU A 87 21.41 10.26 2.79
CA GLU A 87 21.14 9.03 2.03
C GLU A 87 20.52 9.34 0.67
N LEU A 88 19.60 10.30 0.60
CA LEU A 88 19.05 10.79 -0.67
C LEU A 88 20.13 11.42 -1.57
N ASN A 89 21.04 12.20 -1.00
CA ASN A 89 22.15 12.76 -1.74
C ASN A 89 23.10 11.66 -2.27
N ARG A 90 23.36 10.62 -1.47
CA ARG A 90 24.13 9.45 -1.93
C ARG A 90 23.41 8.70 -3.05
N LEU A 91 22.09 8.51 -2.93
CA LEU A 91 21.28 7.91 -3.99
C LEU A 91 21.37 8.72 -5.30
N ALA A 92 21.30 10.04 -5.23
CA ALA A 92 21.43 10.91 -6.40
C ALA A 92 22.78 10.75 -7.12
N GLN A 93 23.85 10.49 -6.37
CA GLN A 93 25.21 10.29 -6.90
C GLN A 93 25.50 8.84 -7.33
N THR A 94 24.73 7.87 -6.84
CA THR A 94 24.98 6.44 -7.13
C THR A 94 24.66 6.13 -8.61
N PRO A 95 25.56 5.47 -9.36
CA PRO A 95 25.27 5.02 -10.72
C PRO A 95 24.14 3.96 -10.70
N CYS A 96 23.05 4.24 -11.41
CA CYS A 96 21.95 3.31 -11.61
C CYS A 96 21.15 3.74 -12.84
N ASP A 97 20.13 3.00 -13.22
CA ASP A 97 19.24 3.36 -14.31
C ASP A 97 18.70 4.78 -14.15
N PRO A 98 18.88 5.67 -15.16
CA PRO A 98 18.52 7.08 -15.06
C PRO A 98 17.02 7.31 -14.82
N LEU A 99 16.14 6.49 -15.41
CA LEU A 99 14.69 6.61 -15.25
C LEU A 99 14.27 6.23 -13.84
N LEU A 100 14.80 5.11 -13.32
CA LEU A 100 14.55 4.69 -11.94
C LEU A 100 15.04 5.73 -10.93
N LYS A 101 16.25 6.30 -11.14
CA LYS A 101 16.79 7.35 -10.28
C LYS A 101 15.89 8.58 -10.26
N ARG A 102 15.48 9.07 -11.43
CA ARG A 102 14.59 10.22 -11.56
C ARG A 102 13.26 9.98 -10.83
N ALA A 103 12.64 8.83 -11.06
CA ALA A 103 11.38 8.47 -10.43
C ALA A 103 11.50 8.31 -8.90
N ALA A 104 12.60 7.73 -8.41
CA ALA A 104 12.86 7.57 -6.97
C ALA A 104 13.05 8.93 -6.27
N LEU A 105 13.87 9.82 -6.85
CA LEU A 105 14.07 11.16 -6.32
C LEU A 105 12.81 12.01 -6.42
N PHE A 106 12.05 11.89 -7.51
CA PHE A 106 10.75 12.55 -7.66
C PHE A 106 9.77 12.08 -6.58
N SER A 107 9.68 10.77 -6.33
CA SER A 107 8.88 10.22 -5.22
C SER A 107 9.33 10.76 -3.87
N ALA A 108 10.63 10.85 -3.62
CA ALA A 108 11.17 11.37 -2.35
C ALA A 108 10.84 12.85 -2.13
N LEU A 109 10.87 13.66 -3.19
CA LEU A 109 10.57 15.10 -3.11
C LEU A 109 9.08 15.42 -3.05
N THR A 110 8.23 14.53 -3.61
CA THR A 110 6.79 14.79 -3.75
C THR A 110 5.92 13.94 -2.84
N GLY A 111 6.42 12.80 -2.35
CA GLY A 111 5.62 11.82 -1.59
C GLY A 111 4.63 11.02 -2.45
N ILE A 112 4.66 11.16 -3.78
CA ILE A 112 3.76 10.43 -4.68
C ILE A 112 4.15 8.95 -4.74
N ARG A 113 3.13 8.10 -4.76
CA ARG A 113 3.33 6.64 -4.84
C ARG A 113 3.83 6.23 -6.22
N HIS A 114 4.63 5.18 -6.27
CA HIS A 114 5.17 4.64 -7.51
C HIS A 114 4.08 4.37 -8.58
N CYS A 115 2.93 3.81 -8.18
CA CYS A 115 1.82 3.53 -9.11
C CYS A 115 1.19 4.80 -9.72
N ASP A 116 1.26 5.93 -9.02
CA ASP A 116 0.78 7.22 -9.52
C ASP A 116 1.85 7.86 -10.42
N ILE A 117 3.14 7.75 -10.07
CA ILE A 117 4.26 8.19 -10.92
C ILE A 117 4.28 7.47 -12.26
N GLN A 118 4.01 6.15 -12.29
CA GLN A 118 3.96 5.37 -13.52
C GLN A 118 2.91 5.86 -14.54
N LYS A 119 1.88 6.51 -14.06
CA LYS A 119 0.74 6.95 -14.88
C LYS A 119 0.65 8.46 -15.03
N LEU A 120 1.58 9.19 -14.41
CA LEU A 120 1.61 10.63 -14.46
C LEU A 120 1.82 11.10 -15.90
N LYS A 121 0.89 11.90 -16.40
CA LYS A 121 0.92 12.49 -17.74
C LYS A 121 1.46 13.91 -17.69
N TRP A 122 1.97 14.38 -18.82
CA TRP A 122 2.41 15.76 -18.95
C TRP A 122 1.25 16.77 -18.83
N SER A 123 0.02 16.41 -19.19
CA SER A 123 -1.18 17.22 -18.96
C SER A 123 -1.49 17.43 -17.46
N GLU A 124 -0.95 16.61 -16.59
CA GLU A 124 -1.13 16.68 -15.13
C GLU A 124 -0.03 17.51 -14.43
N VAL A 125 0.97 17.99 -15.19
CA VAL A 125 2.07 18.84 -14.70
C VAL A 125 1.86 20.26 -15.19
N GLU A 126 1.48 21.17 -14.31
CA GLU A 126 1.05 22.51 -14.66
C GLU A 126 1.97 23.59 -14.09
N LYS A 127 2.13 24.70 -14.81
CA LYS A 127 2.65 25.95 -14.24
C LYS A 127 1.51 26.67 -13.51
N PHE A 128 1.75 27.07 -12.28
CA PHE A 128 0.75 27.72 -11.44
C PHE A 128 1.37 28.74 -10.48
N ASN A 129 0.91 30.00 -10.53
CA ASN A 129 1.35 31.08 -9.65
C ASN A 129 2.88 31.26 -9.57
N GLY A 130 3.59 31.15 -10.69
CA GLY A 130 5.04 31.30 -10.75
C GLY A 130 5.83 30.08 -10.28
N GLY A 131 5.17 28.97 -9.97
CA GLY A 131 5.75 27.67 -9.61
C GLY A 131 5.15 26.55 -10.45
N TYR A 132 5.20 25.34 -9.91
CA TYR A 132 4.68 24.13 -10.54
C TYR A 132 3.73 23.39 -9.61
N ARG A 133 2.72 22.74 -10.17
CA ARG A 133 1.83 21.84 -9.44
C ARG A 133 1.50 20.61 -10.25
N LEU A 134 1.12 19.55 -9.55
CA LEU A 134 0.52 18.36 -10.13
C LEU A 134 -1.00 18.41 -9.91
N ASN A 135 -1.72 18.03 -10.95
CA ASN A 135 -3.18 17.88 -10.93
C ASN A 135 -3.51 16.49 -11.44
N PHE A 136 -3.57 15.50 -10.55
CA PHE A 136 -3.71 14.11 -10.93
C PHE A 136 -4.71 13.35 -10.05
N THR A 137 -5.21 12.23 -10.55
CA THR A 137 -6.12 11.37 -9.79
C THR A 137 -5.36 10.19 -9.19
N GLN A 138 -5.36 10.10 -7.85
CA GLN A 138 -4.71 8.99 -7.16
C GLN A 138 -5.34 7.65 -7.52
N GLN A 139 -4.51 6.66 -7.85
CA GLN A 139 -4.94 5.31 -8.21
C GLN A 139 -5.69 4.59 -7.08
N LYS A 140 -5.18 4.72 -5.86
CA LYS A 140 -5.68 3.98 -4.70
C LYS A 140 -6.98 4.57 -4.14
N THR A 141 -7.07 5.88 -4.04
CA THR A 141 -8.19 6.58 -3.37
C THR A 141 -9.20 7.18 -4.34
N LYS A 142 -8.84 7.24 -5.65
CA LYS A 142 -9.61 7.89 -6.71
C LYS A 142 -9.90 9.37 -6.46
N GLY A 143 -9.20 9.99 -5.51
CA GLY A 143 -9.28 11.41 -5.24
C GLY A 143 -8.45 12.23 -6.23
N VAL A 144 -8.96 13.40 -6.62
CA VAL A 144 -8.20 14.40 -7.38
C VAL A 144 -7.31 15.16 -6.41
N GLU A 145 -6.02 15.24 -6.74
CA GLU A 145 -5.01 15.90 -5.93
C GLU A 145 -4.43 17.11 -6.68
N TYR A 146 -4.40 18.24 -6.00
CA TYR A 146 -3.73 19.47 -6.45
C TYR A 146 -2.52 19.70 -5.54
N MET A 147 -1.35 19.34 -6.01
CA MET A 147 -0.15 19.36 -5.18
C MET A 147 0.91 20.30 -5.77
N PRO A 148 1.30 21.37 -5.06
CA PRO A 148 2.46 22.16 -5.46
C PRO A 148 3.73 21.32 -5.36
N ILE A 149 4.61 21.45 -6.33
CA ILE A 149 5.91 20.77 -6.36
C ILE A 149 7.04 21.80 -6.47
N SER A 150 8.20 21.43 -5.96
CA SER A 150 9.40 22.25 -6.08
C SER A 150 9.93 22.28 -7.53
N GLU A 151 10.69 23.29 -7.87
CA GLU A 151 11.39 23.35 -9.15
C GLU A 151 12.34 22.16 -9.34
N GLN A 152 12.97 21.69 -8.26
CA GLN A 152 13.78 20.48 -8.30
C GLN A 152 12.98 19.24 -8.70
N ALA A 153 11.78 19.08 -8.16
CA ALA A 153 10.89 17.98 -8.54
C ALA A 153 10.44 18.12 -10.00
N PHE A 154 10.11 19.33 -10.44
CA PHE A 154 9.75 19.57 -11.84
C PHE A 154 10.90 19.23 -12.81
N ASN A 155 12.11 19.60 -12.48
CA ASN A 155 13.30 19.29 -13.30
C ASN A 155 13.54 17.77 -13.44
N LEU A 156 13.13 16.97 -12.47
CA LEU A 156 13.15 15.51 -12.56
C LEU A 156 12.13 14.94 -13.54
N CYS A 157 11.08 15.69 -13.91
CA CYS A 157 10.17 15.27 -14.96
C CYS A 157 10.85 15.19 -16.33
N GLY A 158 11.92 16.00 -16.56
CA GLY A 158 12.64 16.08 -17.81
C GLY A 158 12.05 17.13 -18.77
N GLU A 159 12.30 16.97 -20.07
CA GLU A 159 11.78 17.89 -21.09
C GLU A 159 10.27 17.68 -21.26
N GLN A 160 9.53 18.79 -21.30
CA GLN A 160 8.10 18.78 -21.45
C GLN A 160 7.71 18.20 -22.83
N GLN A 161 6.76 17.27 -22.82
CA GLN A 161 6.24 16.61 -24.01
C GLN A 161 4.74 16.87 -24.18
N GLU A 162 4.12 16.21 -25.17
CA GLU A 162 2.68 16.26 -25.38
C GLU A 162 1.90 15.78 -24.16
N GLY A 163 0.75 16.42 -23.88
CA GLY A 163 -0.01 16.23 -22.66
C GLY A 163 -0.39 14.78 -22.33
N GLU A 164 -0.68 13.96 -23.35
CA GLU A 164 -1.09 12.57 -23.15
C GLU A 164 0.08 11.59 -22.91
N LEU A 165 1.33 12.03 -23.16
CA LEU A 165 2.50 11.21 -22.91
C LEU A 165 2.81 11.11 -21.42
N LEU A 166 3.38 9.96 -21.03
CA LEU A 166 3.79 9.71 -19.65
C LEU A 166 5.10 10.45 -19.33
N VAL A 167 5.15 11.11 -18.19
CA VAL A 167 6.35 11.80 -17.68
C VAL A 167 7.51 10.81 -17.43
N PHE A 168 7.19 9.63 -16.91
CA PHE A 168 8.14 8.56 -16.61
C PHE A 168 7.86 7.33 -17.48
N ALA A 169 7.79 7.53 -18.82
CA ALA A 169 7.54 6.44 -19.75
C ALA A 169 8.61 5.33 -19.62
N GLY A 170 8.17 4.09 -19.56
CA GLY A 170 9.06 2.93 -19.39
C GLY A 170 9.42 2.58 -17.95
N LEU A 171 8.88 3.29 -16.96
CA LEU A 171 9.11 2.94 -15.55
C LEU A 171 8.54 1.54 -15.26
N PRO A 172 9.37 0.57 -14.80
CA PRO A 172 8.95 -0.81 -14.64
C PRO A 172 7.90 -0.98 -13.53
N ASP A 173 7.09 -2.03 -13.64
CA ASP A 173 6.15 -2.42 -12.60
C ASP A 173 6.88 -2.77 -11.28
N PRO A 174 6.34 -2.39 -10.11
CA PRO A 174 6.94 -2.68 -8.80
C PRO A 174 7.23 -4.18 -8.58
N SER A 175 6.46 -5.07 -9.19
CA SER A 175 6.70 -6.51 -9.14
C SER A 175 8.04 -6.92 -9.76
N TRP A 176 8.54 -6.13 -10.69
CA TRP A 176 9.85 -6.33 -11.33
C TRP A 176 11.01 -5.82 -10.47
N ILE A 177 10.82 -4.67 -9.81
CA ILE A 177 11.85 -4.03 -8.98
C ILE A 177 12.15 -4.86 -7.73
N ASN A 178 11.15 -5.57 -7.21
CA ASN A 178 11.27 -6.38 -5.99
C ASN A 178 11.66 -7.85 -6.25
N ARG A 179 12.04 -8.23 -7.46
CA ARG A 179 12.60 -9.56 -7.71
C ARG A 179 14.03 -9.60 -7.24
N PRO A 180 14.43 -10.61 -6.39
CA PRO A 180 15.84 -10.80 -6.10
C PRO A 180 16.57 -11.00 -7.42
N VAL A 181 17.68 -10.29 -7.57
CA VAL A 181 18.62 -10.55 -8.66
C VAL A 181 19.16 -11.97 -8.42
N THR A 182 18.73 -12.93 -9.23
CA THR A 182 19.26 -14.31 -9.24
C THR A 182 20.61 -14.35 -9.90
#